data_7541e6e2737be201654bcbbe1cff7b93
#
_entry.id   7541e6e2737be201654bcbbe1cff7b93
#
_cell.length_a   1.000
_cell.length_b   1.000
_cell.length_c   1.000
_cell.angle_alpha   90.00
_cell.angle_beta   90.00
_cell.angle_gamma   90.00
#
_symmetry.space_group_name_H-M   'P 1'
#
loop_
_entity.id
_entity.type
_entity.pdbx_description
1 polymer ?
#
loop_
_entity_poly.entity_id
_entity_poly.type
_entity_poly.pdbx_seq_one_letter_code
_entity_poly.pdbx_strand_id
1 'polypeptide(L)'
;MRTLERNDRAPGFTLVEVMIALAILGVGILALSAMQVEALQQGSAGRHTADASATARSYLEQVHRLDWATLTAARDNGAWTNVFWSGVTDTVNVDVDMPGAGNLTSTEQAYDVRWTVTDVTACLRDVQIRVSWDEEGRSTPKSLILATRRYNWGDGGC
;
A
#
# COMPACT_ATOMS: atom_id res chain seq x y z
N MET A 1 -75.37 -16.36 25.03
CA MET A 1 -73.97 -16.63 24.68
C MET A 1 -73.16 -15.42 25.08
N ARG A 2 -72.35 -15.54 26.18
CA ARG A 2 -71.42 -14.49 26.64
C ARG A 2 -70.02 -14.86 26.09
N THR A 3 -69.51 -14.10 25.13
CA THR A 3 -68.14 -14.18 24.69
C THR A 3 -67.26 -13.60 25.78
N LEU A 4 -66.40 -14.43 26.38
CA LEU A 4 -65.35 -14.04 27.29
C LEU A 4 -64.28 -13.37 26.48
N GLU A 5 -64.20 -12.01 26.49
CA GLU A 5 -63.03 -11.27 25.99
C GLU A 5 -61.83 -11.64 26.86
N ARG A 6 -60.94 -12.42 26.29
CA ARG A 6 -59.63 -12.75 26.87
C ARG A 6 -58.79 -11.49 26.79
N ASN A 7 -58.69 -10.81 27.88
CA ASN A 7 -57.83 -9.63 28.00
C ASN A 7 -56.36 -10.15 28.14
N ASP A 8 -55.75 -10.42 26.97
CA ASP A 8 -54.32 -10.81 26.88
C ASP A 8 -53.48 -9.53 27.10
N ARG A 9 -53.26 -9.21 28.38
CA ARG A 9 -52.27 -8.21 28.77
C ARG A 9 -50.91 -8.73 28.41
N ALA A 10 -50.27 -8.15 27.37
CA ALA A 10 -48.88 -8.44 27.02
C ALA A 10 -47.99 -8.19 28.28
N PRO A 11 -47.15 -9.13 28.69
CA PRO A 11 -46.23 -8.92 29.78
C PRO A 11 -45.27 -7.78 29.45
N GLY A 12 -45.22 -6.75 30.30
CA GLY A 12 -44.27 -5.63 30.15
C GLY A 12 -42.84 -6.13 30.47
N PHE A 13 -41.87 -5.50 29.83
CA PHE A 13 -40.46 -5.77 30.14
C PHE A 13 -40.11 -5.44 31.56
N THR A 14 -39.30 -6.31 32.21
CA THR A 14 -38.77 -6.08 33.53
C THR A 14 -37.58 -5.11 33.45
N LEU A 15 -37.35 -4.30 34.50
CA LEU A 15 -36.19 -3.38 34.57
C LEU A 15 -34.86 -4.16 34.45
N VAL A 16 -34.79 -5.38 34.98
CA VAL A 16 -33.61 -6.26 34.90
C VAL A 16 -33.31 -6.68 33.44
N GLU A 17 -34.35 -6.97 32.66
CA GLU A 17 -34.21 -7.37 31.27
C GLU A 17 -33.63 -6.23 30.40
N VAL A 18 -34.09 -4.99 30.66
CA VAL A 18 -33.55 -3.79 30.01
C VAL A 18 -32.09 -3.57 30.39
N MET A 19 -31.73 -3.76 31.68
CA MET A 19 -30.34 -3.62 32.13
C MET A 19 -29.42 -4.67 31.49
N ILE A 20 -29.86 -5.93 31.39
CA ILE A 20 -29.09 -6.97 30.69
C ILE A 20 -28.96 -6.67 29.21
N ALA A 21 -30.01 -6.24 28.54
CA ALA A 21 -29.98 -5.85 27.12
C ALA A 21 -29.00 -4.70 26.86
N LEU A 22 -29.00 -3.69 27.73
CA LEU A 22 -28.06 -2.55 27.62
C LEU A 22 -26.60 -2.99 27.86
N ALA A 23 -26.37 -3.91 28.79
CA ALA A 23 -25.03 -4.46 29.06
C ALA A 23 -24.49 -5.23 27.82
N ILE A 24 -25.30 -6.09 27.23
CA ILE A 24 -24.95 -6.85 26.02
C ILE A 24 -24.72 -5.89 24.84
N LEU A 25 -25.59 -4.91 24.67
CA LEU A 25 -25.46 -3.89 23.63
C LEU A 25 -24.15 -3.10 23.78
N GLY A 26 -23.81 -2.70 25.01
CA GLY A 26 -22.57 -1.98 25.32
C GLY A 26 -21.31 -2.77 24.91
N VAL A 27 -21.26 -4.06 25.27
CA VAL A 27 -20.17 -4.95 24.87
C VAL A 27 -20.11 -5.10 23.34
N GLY A 28 -21.26 -5.24 22.69
CA GLY A 28 -21.34 -5.35 21.23
C GLY A 28 -20.81 -4.11 20.50
N ILE A 29 -21.14 -2.91 20.99
CA ILE A 29 -20.64 -1.65 20.42
C ILE A 29 -19.13 -1.52 20.59
N LEU A 30 -18.57 -1.90 21.75
CA LEU A 30 -17.13 -1.86 21.98
C LEU A 30 -16.39 -2.82 21.05
N ALA A 31 -16.91 -4.01 20.83
CA ALA A 31 -16.32 -4.99 19.91
C ALA A 31 -16.33 -4.47 18.45
N LEU A 32 -17.42 -3.87 18.01
CA LEU A 32 -17.53 -3.26 16.65
C LEU A 32 -16.55 -2.11 16.50
N SER A 33 -16.38 -1.27 17.51
CA SER A 33 -15.44 -0.14 17.48
C SER A 33 -14.00 -0.61 17.32
N ALA A 34 -13.60 -1.69 18.00
CA ALA A 34 -12.27 -2.28 17.85
C ALA A 34 -12.01 -2.79 16.40
N MET A 35 -12.99 -3.47 15.81
CA MET A 35 -12.91 -3.93 14.42
C MET A 35 -12.81 -2.77 13.43
N GLN A 36 -13.50 -1.65 13.66
CA GLN A 36 -13.42 -0.48 12.77
C GLN A 36 -12.02 0.14 12.76
N VAL A 37 -11.38 0.26 13.92
CA VAL A 37 -10.01 0.79 14.02
C VAL A 37 -9.04 -0.09 13.24
N GLU A 38 -9.13 -1.41 13.39
CA GLU A 38 -8.28 -2.34 12.64
C GLU A 38 -8.53 -2.28 11.12
N ALA A 39 -9.78 -2.18 10.70
CA ALA A 39 -10.13 -2.04 9.28
C ALA A 39 -9.56 -0.76 8.66
N LEU A 40 -9.56 0.36 9.39
CA LEU A 40 -8.95 1.61 8.94
C LEU A 40 -7.43 1.50 8.80
N GLN A 41 -6.75 0.84 9.75
CA GLN A 41 -5.30 0.62 9.68
C GLN A 41 -4.92 -0.29 8.50
N GLN A 42 -5.68 -1.34 8.25
CA GLN A 42 -5.46 -2.21 7.09
C GLN A 42 -5.75 -1.49 5.77
N GLY A 43 -6.74 -0.61 5.75
CA GLY A 43 -7.07 0.22 4.58
C GLY A 43 -5.93 1.17 4.19
N SER A 44 -5.31 1.84 5.15
CA SER A 44 -4.15 2.71 4.90
C SER A 44 -2.95 1.94 4.39
N ALA A 45 -2.63 0.79 4.99
CA ALA A 45 -1.54 -0.08 4.55
C ALA A 45 -1.75 -0.58 3.11
N GLY A 46 -3.00 -0.85 2.72
CA GLY A 46 -3.37 -1.22 1.34
C GLY A 46 -3.10 -0.10 0.34
N ARG A 47 -3.42 1.15 0.69
CA ARG A 47 -3.13 2.32 -0.15
C ARG A 47 -1.64 2.48 -0.38
N HIS A 48 -0.82 2.48 0.67
CA HIS A 48 0.64 2.61 0.52
C HIS A 48 1.24 1.50 -0.35
N THR A 49 0.75 0.28 -0.26
CA THR A 49 1.18 -0.81 -1.14
C THR A 49 0.77 -0.57 -2.60
N ALA A 50 -0.42 -0.03 -2.85
CA ALA A 50 -0.87 0.31 -4.19
C ALA A 50 -0.03 1.43 -4.81
N ASP A 51 0.25 2.49 -4.06
CA ASP A 51 1.09 3.61 -4.49
C ASP A 51 2.54 3.18 -4.74
N ALA A 52 3.11 2.36 -3.85
CA ALA A 52 4.43 1.77 -4.06
C ALA A 52 4.48 0.91 -5.33
N SER A 53 3.42 0.14 -5.63
CA SER A 53 3.35 -0.66 -6.84
C SER A 53 3.23 0.19 -8.10
N ALA A 54 2.45 1.27 -8.06
CA ALA A 54 2.34 2.23 -9.17
C ALA A 54 3.68 2.92 -9.44
N THR A 55 4.36 3.36 -8.38
CA THR A 55 5.69 3.95 -8.44
C THR A 55 6.68 2.97 -9.06
N ALA A 56 6.78 1.75 -8.55
CA ALA A 56 7.70 0.74 -9.09
C ALA A 56 7.44 0.42 -10.56
N ARG A 57 6.17 0.35 -10.99
CA ARG A 57 5.81 0.16 -12.40
C ARG A 57 6.26 1.32 -13.28
N SER A 58 6.07 2.56 -12.81
CA SER A 58 6.53 3.76 -13.54
C SER A 58 8.04 3.72 -13.79
N TYR A 59 8.83 3.31 -12.80
CA TYR A 59 10.28 3.15 -12.97
C TYR A 59 10.63 2.00 -13.91
N LEU A 60 9.94 0.86 -13.84
CA LEU A 60 10.14 -0.24 -14.79
C LEU A 60 9.83 0.17 -16.22
N GLU A 61 8.78 0.97 -16.46
CA GLU A 61 8.47 1.50 -17.78
C GLU A 61 9.59 2.42 -18.29
N GLN A 62 10.17 3.25 -17.43
CA GLN A 62 11.31 4.07 -17.78
C GLN A 62 12.54 3.20 -18.12
N VAL A 63 12.82 2.17 -17.34
CA VAL A 63 13.87 1.17 -17.62
C VAL A 63 13.69 0.53 -18.99
N HIS A 64 12.45 0.25 -19.39
CA HIS A 64 12.17 -0.32 -20.71
C HIS A 64 12.50 0.64 -21.87
N ARG A 65 12.53 1.94 -21.62
CA ARG A 65 12.89 2.96 -22.62
C ARG A 65 14.39 3.26 -22.68
N LEU A 66 15.17 2.79 -21.68
CA LEU A 66 16.61 2.98 -21.68
C LEU A 66 17.28 2.15 -22.77
N ASP A 67 18.34 2.69 -23.34
CA ASP A 67 19.21 1.94 -24.21
C ASP A 67 20.06 0.92 -23.46
N TRP A 68 20.58 -0.08 -24.16
CA TRP A 68 21.37 -1.15 -23.56
C TRP A 68 22.68 -0.66 -22.95
N ALA A 69 23.30 0.37 -23.56
CA ALA A 69 24.53 0.95 -23.05
C ALA A 69 24.34 1.63 -21.68
N THR A 70 23.22 2.36 -21.50
CA THR A 70 22.87 2.98 -20.23
C THR A 70 22.64 1.92 -19.14
N LEU A 71 21.94 0.83 -19.44
CA LEU A 71 21.78 -0.29 -18.52
C LEU A 71 23.13 -0.98 -18.20
N THR A 72 24.07 -1.00 -19.14
CA THR A 72 25.41 -1.53 -18.92
C THR A 72 26.21 -0.65 -17.95
N ALA A 73 26.14 0.68 -18.13
CA ALA A 73 26.82 1.63 -17.28
C ALA A 73 26.27 1.65 -15.84
N ALA A 74 24.97 1.40 -15.70
CA ALA A 74 24.27 1.38 -14.42
C ALA A 74 24.38 0.04 -13.65
N ARG A 75 25.09 -0.93 -14.22
CA ARG A 75 25.26 -2.25 -13.63
C ARG A 75 26.10 -2.19 -12.35
N ASP A 76 25.58 -2.67 -11.26
CA ASP A 76 26.18 -2.66 -9.92
C ASP A 76 26.42 -4.05 -9.31
N ASN A 77 26.36 -5.09 -10.13
CA ASN A 77 26.56 -6.50 -9.72
C ASN A 77 25.58 -6.98 -8.63
N GLY A 78 24.35 -6.46 -8.66
CA GLY A 78 23.29 -6.85 -7.74
C GLY A 78 23.24 -6.05 -6.43
N ALA A 79 24.09 -5.03 -6.25
CA ALA A 79 23.93 -4.09 -5.16
C ALA A 79 22.76 -3.14 -5.41
N TRP A 80 22.06 -2.75 -4.35
CA TRP A 80 20.98 -1.76 -4.45
C TRP A 80 21.55 -0.36 -4.49
N THR A 81 21.25 0.40 -5.55
CA THR A 81 21.69 1.78 -5.72
C THR A 81 20.49 2.74 -5.82
N ASN A 82 20.69 3.97 -5.35
CA ASN A 82 19.79 5.09 -5.54
C ASN A 82 20.27 6.05 -6.65
N VAL A 83 21.38 5.72 -7.31
CA VAL A 83 21.88 6.51 -8.44
C VAL A 83 21.12 6.08 -9.69
N PHE A 84 20.22 6.95 -10.15
CA PHE A 84 19.42 6.74 -11.32
C PHE A 84 20.03 7.42 -12.55
N TRP A 85 19.46 7.10 -13.73
CA TRP A 85 19.76 7.82 -14.97
C TRP A 85 19.26 9.26 -14.89
N SER A 86 19.78 10.11 -15.76
CA SER A 86 19.49 11.55 -15.75
C SER A 86 17.99 11.86 -15.74
N GLY A 87 17.57 12.75 -14.85
CA GLY A 87 16.19 13.23 -14.73
C GLY A 87 15.26 12.37 -13.85
N VAL A 88 15.79 11.35 -13.19
CA VAL A 88 15.01 10.49 -12.27
C VAL A 88 15.50 10.69 -10.83
N THR A 89 14.57 10.77 -9.91
CA THR A 89 14.83 10.93 -8.47
C THR A 89 14.72 9.59 -7.74
N ASP A 90 15.44 9.46 -6.63
CA ASP A 90 15.42 8.30 -5.74
C ASP A 90 14.28 8.36 -4.71
N THR A 91 13.64 9.51 -4.57
CA THR A 91 12.57 9.73 -3.60
C THR A 91 11.32 10.22 -4.31
N VAL A 92 10.21 9.55 -4.08
CA VAL A 92 8.88 9.94 -4.57
C VAL A 92 8.02 10.29 -3.37
N ASN A 93 7.52 11.53 -3.35
CA ASN A 93 6.57 11.99 -2.35
C ASN A 93 5.16 11.91 -2.95
N VAL A 94 4.25 11.28 -2.23
CA VAL A 94 2.83 11.32 -2.56
C VAL A 94 2.20 12.44 -1.75
N ASP A 95 1.80 13.49 -2.46
CA ASP A 95 1.13 14.63 -1.87
C ASP A 95 -0.38 14.46 -1.99
N VAL A 96 -1.09 14.73 -0.91
CA VAL A 96 -2.55 14.77 -0.93
C VAL A 96 -3.00 16.20 -1.16
N ASP A 97 -3.54 16.46 -2.35
CA ASP A 97 -4.30 17.69 -2.61
C ASP A 97 -5.64 17.61 -1.88
N MET A 98 -5.78 18.36 -0.80
CA MET A 98 -7.08 18.57 -0.16
C MET A 98 -7.86 19.65 -0.90
N PRO A 99 -8.95 19.32 -1.62
CA PRO A 99 -9.77 20.31 -2.28
C PRO A 99 -10.39 21.26 -1.24
N GLY A 100 -10.04 22.53 -1.30
CA GLY A 100 -10.57 23.58 -0.42
C GLY A 100 -9.67 24.02 0.74
N ALA A 101 -8.52 23.40 0.95
CA ALA A 101 -7.58 23.75 2.04
C ALA A 101 -6.51 24.78 1.64
N GLY A 102 -6.67 25.51 0.55
CA GLY A 102 -5.79 26.62 0.14
C GLY A 102 -4.30 26.32 0.39
N ASN A 103 -3.62 25.77 -0.58
CA ASN A 103 -2.15 25.61 -0.64
C ASN A 103 -1.48 24.81 0.52
N LEU A 104 -2.21 23.93 1.19
CA LEU A 104 -1.66 22.98 2.15
C LEU A 104 -1.34 21.66 1.43
N THR A 105 -0.19 21.60 0.79
CA THR A 105 0.40 20.33 0.36
C THR A 105 0.97 19.64 1.60
N SER A 106 0.33 18.57 2.05
CA SER A 106 0.91 17.68 3.05
C SER A 106 1.45 16.44 2.35
N THR A 107 2.74 16.18 2.48
CA THR A 107 3.32 14.91 2.04
C THR A 107 2.75 13.80 2.92
N GLU A 108 1.89 12.95 2.33
CA GLU A 108 1.27 11.86 3.07
C GLU A 108 2.30 10.75 3.33
N GLN A 109 3.15 10.45 2.34
CA GLN A 109 4.14 9.37 2.44
C GLN A 109 5.32 9.62 1.51
N ALA A 110 6.54 9.41 2.02
CA ALA A 110 7.76 9.38 1.23
C ALA A 110 8.13 7.92 0.88
N TYR A 111 8.51 7.69 -0.37
CA TYR A 111 8.97 6.39 -0.87
C TYR A 111 10.43 6.50 -1.30
N ASP A 112 11.29 5.66 -0.69
CA ASP A 112 12.69 5.49 -1.13
C ASP A 112 12.72 4.42 -2.23
N VAL A 113 13.22 4.82 -3.41
CA VAL A 113 13.30 3.95 -4.58
C VAL A 113 14.74 3.57 -4.83
N ARG A 114 15.00 2.28 -4.96
CA ARG A 114 16.31 1.74 -5.32
C ARG A 114 16.18 0.72 -6.42
N TRP A 115 17.22 0.56 -7.18
CA TRP A 115 17.25 -0.40 -8.26
C TRP A 115 18.56 -1.18 -8.31
N THR A 116 18.53 -2.30 -8.99
CA THR A 116 19.70 -3.12 -9.26
C THR A 116 19.60 -3.75 -10.63
N VAL A 117 20.73 -3.94 -11.28
CA VAL A 117 20.84 -4.61 -12.57
C VAL A 117 21.84 -5.77 -12.43
N THR A 118 21.39 -6.96 -12.75
CA THR A 118 22.24 -8.17 -12.70
C THR A 118 22.29 -8.83 -14.07
N ASP A 119 23.48 -9.18 -14.51
CA ASP A 119 23.65 -9.97 -15.74
C ASP A 119 23.22 -11.43 -15.49
N VAL A 120 22.27 -11.89 -16.28
CA VAL A 120 21.88 -13.30 -16.33
C VAL A 120 22.71 -14.02 -17.40
N THR A 121 22.87 -13.37 -18.56
CA THR A 121 23.76 -13.77 -19.67
C THR A 121 24.33 -12.52 -20.31
N ALA A 122 25.24 -12.66 -21.28
CA ALA A 122 25.77 -11.53 -22.03
C ALA A 122 24.68 -10.65 -22.66
N CYS A 123 23.52 -11.24 -22.98
CA CYS A 123 22.40 -10.59 -23.69
C CYS A 123 21.13 -10.45 -22.85
N LEU A 124 21.13 -10.90 -21.60
CA LEU A 124 19.95 -10.87 -20.73
C LEU A 124 20.31 -10.26 -19.39
N ARG A 125 19.57 -9.24 -19.01
CA ARG A 125 19.68 -8.58 -17.72
C ARG A 125 18.41 -8.69 -16.92
N ASP A 126 18.57 -8.94 -15.64
CA ASP A 126 17.50 -8.84 -14.63
C ASP A 126 17.59 -7.47 -13.99
N VAL A 127 16.50 -6.71 -14.06
CA VAL A 127 16.40 -5.38 -13.45
C VAL A 127 15.34 -5.46 -12.38
N GLN A 128 15.70 -5.06 -11.18
CA GLN A 128 14.79 -5.04 -10.04
C GLN A 128 14.67 -3.63 -9.50
N ILE A 129 13.45 -3.20 -9.18
CA ILE A 129 13.14 -1.95 -8.51
C ILE A 129 12.58 -2.29 -7.13
N ARG A 130 13.17 -1.71 -6.11
CA ARG A 130 12.68 -1.78 -4.73
C ARG A 130 12.15 -0.42 -4.32
N VAL A 131 10.91 -0.39 -3.89
CA VAL A 131 10.27 0.77 -3.28
C VAL A 131 10.07 0.46 -1.81
N SER A 132 10.60 1.30 -0.93
CA SER A 132 10.47 1.15 0.53
C SER A 132 9.86 2.39 1.15
N TRP A 133 9.08 2.18 2.21
CA TRP A 133 8.39 3.24 2.96
C TRP A 133 8.30 2.88 4.42
N ASP A 134 8.23 3.91 5.26
CA ASP A 134 8.03 3.76 6.69
C ASP A 134 6.52 3.65 7.00
N GLU A 135 6.16 2.79 7.91
CA GLU A 135 4.80 2.64 8.41
C GLU A 135 4.77 3.01 9.89
N GLU A 136 3.83 3.87 10.25
CA GLU A 136 3.69 4.33 11.63
C GLU A 136 3.54 3.14 12.61
N GLY A 137 4.32 3.14 13.68
CA GLY A 137 4.34 2.07 14.67
C GLY A 137 5.24 0.88 14.33
N ARG A 138 5.98 0.89 13.21
CA ARG A 138 6.98 -0.13 12.87
C ARG A 138 8.39 0.42 12.91
N SER A 139 9.32 -0.40 13.42
CA SER A 139 10.75 -0.08 13.45
C SER A 139 11.49 -0.43 12.16
N THR A 140 10.86 -1.19 11.27
CA THR A 140 11.45 -1.61 10.00
C THR A 140 10.58 -1.15 8.84
N PRO A 141 11.18 -0.51 7.80
CA PRO A 141 10.43 -0.09 6.62
C PRO A 141 9.84 -1.29 5.90
N LYS A 142 8.67 -1.10 5.32
CA LYS A 142 8.10 -2.04 4.34
C LYS A 142 8.77 -1.84 2.99
N SER A 143 8.83 -2.89 2.20
CA SER A 143 9.34 -2.79 0.84
C SER A 143 8.57 -3.67 -0.13
N LEU A 144 8.48 -3.20 -1.36
CA LEU A 144 7.95 -3.92 -2.52
C LEU A 144 9.06 -4.02 -3.55
N ILE A 145 9.24 -5.20 -4.13
CA ILE A 145 10.22 -5.42 -5.20
C ILE A 145 9.45 -5.87 -6.45
N LEU A 146 9.66 -5.15 -7.55
CA LEU A 146 9.25 -5.57 -8.87
C LEU A 146 10.48 -5.84 -9.74
N ALA A 147 10.39 -6.85 -10.59
CA ALA A 147 11.48 -7.25 -11.47
C ALA A 147 11.02 -7.32 -12.93
N THR A 148 11.94 -7.02 -13.84
CA THR A 148 11.77 -7.23 -15.28
C THR A 148 13.05 -7.76 -15.89
N ARG A 149 12.93 -8.42 -17.03
CA ARG A 149 14.07 -8.89 -17.83
C ARG A 149 14.17 -8.11 -19.12
N ARG A 150 15.38 -7.67 -19.41
CA ARG A 150 15.70 -6.97 -20.66
C ARG A 150 16.65 -7.83 -21.48
N TYR A 151 16.25 -8.05 -22.72
CA TYR A 151 17.07 -8.75 -23.72
C TYR A 151 17.63 -7.76 -24.74
N ASN A 152 18.89 -7.94 -25.13
CA ASN A 152 19.53 -7.15 -26.16
C ASN A 152 19.24 -7.76 -27.55
N TRP A 153 18.35 -7.13 -28.32
CA TRP A 153 17.97 -7.59 -29.66
C TRP A 153 18.81 -6.95 -30.76
N GLY A 154 19.65 -5.94 -30.44
CA GLY A 154 20.18 -5.02 -31.44
C GLY A 154 21.65 -5.15 -31.81
N ASP A 155 22.48 -5.71 -30.95
CA ASP A 155 23.92 -5.63 -31.12
C ASP A 155 24.56 -6.96 -31.61
N GLY A 156 24.03 -7.57 -32.63
CA GLY A 156 24.72 -8.61 -33.43
C GLY A 156 25.66 -9.64 -32.73
N GLY A 157 25.78 -9.57 -31.45
CA GLY A 157 26.67 -10.38 -30.60
C GLY A 157 25.95 -11.34 -29.65
N CYS A 158 24.63 -11.37 -29.74
CA CYS A 158 23.76 -12.37 -29.15
C CYS A 158 23.16 -13.22 -30.25
#